data_14bfacad1b216863035edf14d8b20e94
#
_entry.id   14bfacad1b216863035edf14d8b20e94
#
_cell.length_a   1.000
_cell.length_b   1.000
_cell.length_c   1.000
_cell.angle_alpha   90.00
_cell.angle_beta   90.00
_cell.angle_gamma   90.00
#
_symmetry.space_group_name_H-M   'P 1'
#
loop_
_entity.id
_entity.type
_entity.pdbx_description
1 polymer ?
#
loop_
_entity_poly.entity_id
_entity_poly.type
_entity_poly.pdbx_seq_one_letter_code
_entity_poly.pdbx_strand_id
1 'polypeptide(L)'
;MTKSIKTFLFLVATLTLTSCGWPQLFQVIINQGNLLDDEMLGKLEVGMTESQVRYVMGTPLISDTFYPDRWDYYTSITQGESVYTETKITLYFEEGLLVKWEGSLHGEDLESK
;
A
#
# COMPACT_ATOMS: atom_id res chain seq x y z
N MET A 1 -25.00 56.54 19.70
CA MET A 1 -25.64 55.42 18.95
C MET A 1 -24.86 55.03 17.68
N THR A 2 -24.48 55.95 16.80
CA THR A 2 -23.80 55.60 15.55
C THR A 2 -22.39 54.99 15.72
N LYS A 3 -21.62 55.39 16.76
CA LYS A 3 -20.29 54.84 17.04
C LYS A 3 -20.40 53.40 17.59
N SER A 4 -21.37 53.12 18.45
CA SER A 4 -21.60 51.79 19.02
C SER A 4 -22.06 50.77 17.94
N ILE A 5 -22.88 51.22 17.02
CA ILE A 5 -23.35 50.39 15.89
C ILE A 5 -22.19 50.02 14.97
N LYS A 6 -21.29 50.99 14.69
CA LYS A 6 -20.12 50.76 13.83
C LYS A 6 -19.13 49.78 14.49
N THR A 7 -18.89 49.91 15.81
CA THR A 7 -18.04 48.94 16.53
C THR A 7 -18.65 47.57 16.64
N PHE A 8 -19.96 47.45 16.80
CA PHE A 8 -20.66 46.17 16.80
C PHE A 8 -20.62 45.50 15.42
N LEU A 9 -20.81 46.29 14.35
CA LEU A 9 -20.72 45.79 12.97
C LEU A 9 -19.30 45.32 12.64
N PHE A 10 -18.29 46.02 13.12
CA PHE A 10 -16.90 45.66 12.93
C PHE A 10 -16.54 44.36 13.70
N LEU A 11 -17.07 44.20 14.92
CA LEU A 11 -16.90 42.99 15.73
C LEU A 11 -17.55 41.77 15.08
N VAL A 12 -18.76 41.92 14.54
CA VAL A 12 -19.45 40.82 13.82
C VAL A 12 -18.70 40.45 12.53
N ALA A 13 -18.19 41.45 11.79
CA ALA A 13 -17.41 41.22 10.58
C ALA A 13 -16.09 40.46 10.86
N THR A 14 -15.39 40.77 11.97
CA THR A 14 -14.19 40.05 12.36
C THR A 14 -14.50 38.60 12.83
N LEU A 15 -15.65 38.39 13.45
CA LEU A 15 -16.05 37.05 13.90
C LEU A 15 -16.39 36.12 12.74
N THR A 16 -16.89 36.64 11.62
CA THR A 16 -17.20 35.84 10.42
C THR A 16 -15.96 35.45 9.62
N LEU A 17 -14.85 36.19 9.74
CA LEU A 17 -13.60 35.90 9.04
C LEU A 17 -12.82 34.74 9.65
N THR A 18 -13.09 34.36 10.90
CA THR A 18 -12.42 33.21 11.57
C THR A 18 -13.05 31.87 11.27
N SER A 19 -14.18 31.83 10.53
CA SER A 19 -14.92 30.62 10.19
C SER A 19 -14.39 29.89 8.95
N CYS A 20 -13.23 30.29 8.39
CA CYS A 20 -12.55 29.50 7.37
C CYS A 20 -11.92 28.28 8.05
N GLY A 21 -12.71 27.20 8.19
CA GLY A 21 -12.17 25.89 8.51
C GLY A 21 -11.06 25.56 7.51
N TRP A 22 -9.90 25.14 8.00
CA TRP A 22 -8.78 24.69 7.19
C TRP A 22 -9.28 23.63 6.22
N PRO A 23 -9.10 23.79 4.90
CA PRO A 23 -9.52 22.76 3.97
C PRO A 23 -8.72 21.48 4.29
N GLN A 24 -9.39 20.49 4.84
CA GLN A 24 -8.79 19.15 4.92
C GLN A 24 -8.65 18.66 3.48
N LEU A 25 -7.42 18.71 2.98
CA LEU A 25 -7.08 18.11 1.69
C LEU A 25 -7.38 16.63 1.78
N PHE A 26 -8.32 16.18 0.96
CA PHE A 26 -8.65 14.77 0.83
C PHE A 26 -7.41 14.03 0.30
N GLN A 27 -6.79 13.24 1.16
CA GLN A 27 -5.64 12.41 0.77
C GLN A 27 -6.17 11.09 0.24
N VAL A 28 -5.91 10.84 -1.03
CA VAL A 28 -6.24 9.57 -1.67
C VAL A 28 -5.16 8.55 -1.29
N ILE A 29 -5.57 7.40 -0.79
CA ILE A 29 -4.68 6.24 -0.61
C ILE A 29 -4.56 5.56 -1.98
N ILE A 30 -3.34 5.47 -2.49
CA ILE A 30 -3.05 4.84 -3.78
C ILE A 30 -2.31 3.53 -3.50
N ASN A 31 -2.95 2.42 -3.89
CA ASN A 31 -2.33 1.09 -3.87
C ASN A 31 -1.73 0.82 -5.25
N GLN A 32 -0.46 0.48 -5.30
CA GLN A 32 0.25 0.12 -6.53
C GLN A 32 0.90 -1.25 -6.39
N GLY A 33 0.86 -2.02 -7.48
CA GLY A 33 1.44 -3.35 -7.54
C GLY A 33 0.45 -4.47 -7.22
N ASN A 34 0.97 -5.59 -6.76
CA ASN A 34 0.17 -6.74 -6.37
C ASN A 34 -0.52 -6.49 -5.02
N LEU A 35 -1.79 -6.86 -4.90
CA LEU A 35 -2.46 -6.87 -3.61
C LEU A 35 -1.96 -8.12 -2.86
N LEU A 36 -1.15 -7.90 -1.84
CA LEU A 36 -0.59 -8.95 -0.99
C LEU A 36 -1.16 -8.81 0.42
N ASP A 37 -1.61 -9.91 0.99
CA ASP A 37 -2.05 -9.99 2.36
C ASP A 37 -1.52 -11.24 3.08
N ASP A 38 -1.60 -11.24 4.40
CA ASP A 38 -1.13 -12.34 5.24
C ASP A 38 -1.85 -13.66 4.96
N GLU A 39 -3.11 -13.60 4.55
CA GLU A 39 -3.90 -14.79 4.21
C GLU A 39 -3.36 -15.48 2.95
N MET A 40 -2.92 -14.71 1.95
CA MET A 40 -2.30 -15.24 0.73
C MET A 40 -0.98 -15.93 1.07
N LEU A 41 -0.14 -15.30 1.87
CA LEU A 41 1.13 -15.87 2.30
C LEU A 41 0.94 -17.12 3.15
N GLY A 42 -0.07 -17.13 4.00
CA GLY A 42 -0.41 -18.32 4.82
C GLY A 42 -0.86 -19.55 4.01
N LYS A 43 -1.27 -19.34 2.75
CA LYS A 43 -1.65 -20.41 1.83
C LYS A 43 -0.50 -20.93 0.96
N LEU A 44 0.66 -20.25 0.99
CA LEU A 44 1.85 -20.69 0.25
C LEU A 44 2.49 -21.89 0.95
N GLU A 45 2.71 -22.93 0.17
CA GLU A 45 3.39 -24.15 0.63
C GLU A 45 4.51 -24.52 -0.34
N VAL A 46 5.65 -24.93 0.21
CA VAL A 46 6.75 -25.49 -0.57
C VAL A 46 6.26 -26.75 -1.29
N GLY A 47 6.59 -26.86 -2.57
CA GLY A 47 6.12 -27.93 -3.46
C GLY A 47 4.90 -27.58 -4.30
N MET A 48 4.31 -26.40 -4.13
CA MET A 48 3.26 -25.90 -5.03
C MET A 48 3.79 -25.68 -6.43
N THR A 49 2.97 -26.01 -7.44
CA THR A 49 3.25 -25.70 -8.83
C THR A 49 3.08 -24.18 -9.10
N GLU A 50 3.72 -23.69 -10.16
CA GLU A 50 3.54 -22.30 -10.60
C GLU A 50 2.06 -21.91 -10.79
N SER A 51 1.24 -22.83 -11.30
CA SER A 51 -0.20 -22.60 -11.50
C SER A 51 -0.95 -22.45 -10.18
N GLN A 52 -0.58 -23.25 -9.16
CA GLN A 52 -1.17 -23.15 -7.83
C GLN A 52 -0.75 -21.84 -7.14
N VAL A 53 0.53 -21.48 -7.23
CA VAL A 53 1.04 -20.21 -6.69
C VAL A 53 0.33 -19.03 -7.37
N ARG A 54 0.17 -19.07 -8.69
CA ARG A 54 -0.55 -18.02 -9.43
C ARG A 54 -2.03 -17.93 -9.07
N TYR A 55 -2.63 -19.05 -8.71
CA TYR A 55 -4.01 -19.07 -8.21
C TYR A 55 -4.15 -18.39 -6.84
N VAL A 56 -3.18 -18.59 -5.94
CA VAL A 56 -3.16 -18.01 -4.59
C VAL A 56 -2.74 -16.54 -4.60
N MET A 57 -1.62 -16.24 -5.27
CA MET A 57 -0.94 -14.94 -5.22
C MET A 57 -1.30 -14.01 -6.38
N GLY A 58 -1.96 -14.51 -7.41
CA GLY A 58 -2.16 -13.80 -8.66
C GLY A 58 -0.92 -13.80 -9.56
N THR A 59 -0.95 -13.00 -10.61
CA THR A 59 0.17 -12.86 -11.55
C THR A 59 1.28 -12.01 -10.93
N PRO A 60 2.54 -12.47 -10.93
CA PRO A 60 3.65 -11.69 -10.41
C PRO A 60 3.83 -10.39 -11.19
N LEU A 61 4.24 -9.34 -10.51
CA LEU A 61 4.51 -8.05 -11.14
C LEU A 61 5.75 -8.11 -12.05
N ILE A 62 6.76 -8.86 -11.60
CA ILE A 62 8.01 -9.07 -12.33
C ILE A 62 8.25 -10.57 -12.45
N SER A 63 8.35 -11.02 -13.69
CA SER A 63 8.82 -12.36 -14.07
C SER A 63 9.96 -12.11 -15.06
N ASP A 64 11.19 -12.30 -14.58
CA ASP A 64 12.38 -12.00 -15.36
C ASP A 64 12.61 -13.08 -16.42
N THR A 65 12.84 -12.66 -17.65
CA THR A 65 13.17 -13.58 -18.75
C THR A 65 14.52 -14.27 -18.55
N PHE A 66 15.45 -13.66 -17.82
CA PHE A 66 16.76 -14.22 -17.53
C PHE A 66 16.75 -15.16 -16.32
N TYR A 67 15.77 -15.01 -15.43
CA TYR A 67 15.57 -15.84 -14.24
C TYR A 67 14.10 -16.29 -14.19
N PRO A 68 13.68 -17.21 -15.10
CA PRO A 68 12.29 -17.63 -15.20
C PRO A 68 11.78 -18.33 -13.93
N ASP A 69 12.71 -18.91 -13.16
CA ASP A 69 12.43 -19.61 -11.90
C ASP A 69 12.28 -18.68 -10.70
N ARG A 70 12.29 -17.36 -10.93
CA ARG A 70 12.13 -16.36 -9.89
C ARG A 70 10.96 -15.42 -10.21
N TRP A 71 10.04 -15.30 -9.26
CA TRP A 71 8.91 -14.38 -9.34
C TRP A 71 8.98 -13.35 -8.22
N ASP A 72 8.88 -12.09 -8.59
CA ASP A 72 8.84 -10.99 -7.64
C ASP A 72 7.44 -10.38 -7.59
N TYR A 73 6.87 -10.35 -6.39
CA TYR A 73 5.66 -9.63 -6.05
C TYR A 73 6.02 -8.37 -5.30
N TYR A 74 5.43 -7.27 -5.68
CA TYR A 74 5.69 -5.98 -5.07
C TYR A 74 4.38 -5.22 -4.91
N THR A 75 4.19 -4.63 -3.75
CA THR A 75 3.12 -3.67 -3.52
C THR A 75 3.65 -2.46 -2.76
N SER A 76 3.13 -1.30 -3.06
CA SER A 76 3.35 -0.09 -2.28
C SER A 76 2.04 0.63 -2.03
N ILE A 77 1.88 1.11 -0.82
CA ILE A 77 0.75 1.92 -0.39
C ILE A 77 1.29 3.31 -0.10
N THR A 78 0.78 4.30 -0.84
CA THR A 78 1.14 5.70 -0.63
C THR A 78 -0.07 6.50 -0.20
N GLN A 79 0.16 7.45 0.70
CA GLN A 79 -0.83 8.41 1.14
C GLN A 79 -0.25 9.83 1.00
N GLY A 80 -0.78 10.60 0.03
CA GLY A 80 -0.20 11.88 -0.33
C GLY A 80 1.19 11.73 -0.92
N GLU A 81 2.20 12.43 -0.38
CA GLU A 81 3.60 12.37 -0.82
C GLU A 81 4.43 11.32 -0.05
N SER A 82 3.84 10.65 0.92
CA SER A 82 4.53 9.69 1.77
C SER A 82 4.23 8.25 1.37
N VAL A 83 5.27 7.43 1.24
CA VAL A 83 5.14 5.97 1.14
C VAL A 83 4.79 5.46 2.53
N TYR A 84 3.64 4.80 2.65
CA TYR A 84 3.14 4.29 3.93
C TYR A 84 3.66 2.90 4.22
N THR A 85 3.63 2.02 3.22
CA THR A 85 4.10 0.64 3.34
C THR A 85 4.58 0.13 2.00
N GLU A 86 5.70 -0.58 2.03
CA GLU A 86 6.21 -1.36 0.90
C GLU A 86 6.28 -2.83 1.31
N THR A 87 5.85 -3.69 0.42
CA THR A 87 5.94 -5.13 0.59
C THR A 87 6.57 -5.74 -0.64
N LYS A 88 7.58 -6.56 -0.44
CA LYS A 88 8.24 -7.31 -1.50
C LYS A 88 8.37 -8.77 -1.10
N ILE A 89 7.85 -9.65 -1.93
CA ILE A 89 7.94 -11.09 -1.77
C ILE A 89 8.58 -11.68 -3.02
N THR A 90 9.62 -12.46 -2.84
CA THR A 90 10.33 -13.18 -3.90
C THR A 90 10.12 -14.67 -3.72
N LEU A 91 9.67 -15.32 -4.77
CA LEU A 91 9.45 -16.76 -4.83
C LEU A 91 10.48 -17.39 -5.75
N TYR A 92 11.01 -18.55 -5.35
CA TYR A 92 11.99 -19.33 -6.11
C TYR A 92 11.39 -20.68 -6.46
N PHE A 93 11.51 -21.04 -7.73
CA PHE A 93 11.04 -22.31 -8.27
C PHE A 93 12.20 -23.16 -8.73
N GLU A 94 12.07 -24.48 -8.60
CA GLU A 94 12.93 -25.47 -9.23
C GLU A 94 12.05 -26.52 -9.89
N GLU A 95 12.31 -26.79 -11.17
CA GLU A 95 11.52 -27.72 -11.98
C GLU A 95 10.01 -27.42 -11.95
N GLY A 96 9.64 -26.13 -11.87
CA GLY A 96 8.24 -25.69 -11.82
C GLY A 96 7.55 -25.84 -10.48
N LEU A 97 8.29 -26.18 -9.42
CA LEU A 97 7.80 -26.29 -8.05
C LEU A 97 8.39 -25.20 -7.15
N LEU A 98 7.57 -24.65 -6.29
CA LEU A 98 8.01 -23.66 -5.30
C LEU A 98 8.92 -24.34 -4.27
N VAL A 99 10.17 -23.89 -4.16
CA VAL A 99 11.14 -24.42 -3.22
C VAL A 99 11.39 -23.51 -2.04
N LYS A 100 11.28 -22.21 -2.25
CA LYS A 100 11.54 -21.21 -1.23
C LYS A 100 10.80 -19.90 -1.58
N TRP A 101 10.43 -19.16 -0.56
CA TRP A 101 10.04 -17.75 -0.70
C TRP A 101 10.59 -16.94 0.47
N GLU A 102 10.88 -15.69 0.20
CA GLU A 102 11.40 -14.73 1.18
C GLU A 102 10.88 -13.34 0.88
N GLY A 103 10.86 -12.48 1.88
CA GLY A 103 10.47 -11.10 1.69
C GLY A 103 10.11 -10.39 2.97
N SER A 104 9.52 -9.22 2.83
CA SER A 104 9.08 -8.40 3.94
C SER A 104 7.64 -7.97 3.70
N LEU A 105 6.79 -8.18 4.68
CA LEU A 105 5.42 -7.73 4.72
C LEU A 105 5.27 -6.75 5.89
N HIS A 106 4.79 -5.54 5.61
CA HIS A 106 4.62 -4.49 6.63
C HIS A 106 5.89 -4.19 7.48
N GLY A 107 7.08 -4.43 6.91
CA GLY A 107 8.35 -4.23 7.59
C GLY A 107 8.81 -5.40 8.46
N GLU A 108 8.13 -6.53 8.44
CA GLU A 108 8.50 -7.77 9.09
C GLU A 108 9.10 -8.74 8.07
N ASP A 109 10.29 -9.26 8.34
CA ASP A 109 10.96 -10.22 7.46
C ASP A 109 10.32 -11.59 7.56
N LEU A 110 9.94 -12.16 6.43
CA LEU A 110 9.27 -13.44 6.30
C LEU A 110 10.08 -14.38 5.42
N GLU A 111 10.20 -15.62 5.85
CA GLU A 111 10.83 -16.70 5.09
C GLU A 111 9.96 -17.96 5.11
N SER A 112 10.06 -18.75 4.05
CA SER A 112 9.45 -20.09 4.01
C SER A 112 10.08 -21.01 5.06
N LYS A 113 9.27 -21.67 5.80
CA LYS A 113 9.72 -22.72 6.73
C LYS A 113 9.96 -24.03 6.01
#